data_e597f39c91e8716623b0103a4bc57856
#
_entry.id   e597f39c91e8716623b0103a4bc57856
#
_cell.length_a   1.000
_cell.length_b   1.000
_cell.length_c   1.000
_cell.angle_alpha   90.00
_cell.angle_beta   90.00
_cell.angle_gamma   90.00
#
_symmetry.space_group_name_H-M   'P 1'
#
loop_
_entity.id
_entity.type
_entity.pdbx_description
1 polymer ?
#
loop_
_entity_poly.entity_id
_entity_poly.type
_entity_poly.pdbx_seq_one_letter_code
_entity_poly.pdbx_strand_id
1 'polypeptide(L)'
;MSGDPTLERIAQGEGLALCAAGNWTARFAPALERIVSDAERLRGSRPHIFIDVSQVASLDTFGAWLIERLRRSLSDAGAEAEIAGLSANYSSLVDEVRRVGPASKAVREPLLISGMLEQIGRTVAGIGGTIIGLVDMLGAVLAAAAKVLIHPRSFRFTSTVHHLEQVCLRAVPIVVLITFLIGCIISQQGIFHFRRFGADIFVVDMLGVLVLREIGVLLVAIMVAGRSGSAYTAELGSMKMREEIDALRTMGFDPIEVLVLPRMLALVLALPILAFLGAMAALYGGGLVAWLYGGVEPEAFLLRLRDAISIDHFIVGIVKAPVMAAVIGIVACVEGLAVQGSAESLGQHTTASVVKGIFFVIVMDGVFAIFFASIGM
;
A
#
# COMPACT_ATOMS: atom_id res chain seq x y z
N MET A 1 29.99 -37.96 30.82
CA MET A 1 28.81 -38.52 30.10
C MET A 1 28.42 -37.48 29.07
N SER A 2 28.50 -37.81 27.79
CA SER A 2 28.21 -36.86 26.70
C SER A 2 26.76 -36.44 26.78
N GLY A 3 26.52 -35.13 26.79
CA GLY A 3 25.15 -34.58 26.89
C GLY A 3 24.35 -34.63 25.59
N ASP A 4 24.76 -35.42 24.61
CA ASP A 4 24.09 -35.54 23.32
C ASP A 4 22.77 -36.31 23.45
N PRO A 5 21.72 -35.91 22.77
CA PRO A 5 20.43 -36.59 22.83
C PRO A 5 20.47 -37.90 22.08
N THR A 6 19.90 -38.95 22.72
CA THR A 6 19.78 -40.29 22.14
C THR A 6 18.36 -40.82 22.32
N LEU A 7 17.95 -41.77 21.46
CA LEU A 7 16.71 -42.51 21.57
C LEU A 7 17.00 -43.98 21.23
N GLU A 8 17.10 -44.81 22.24
CA GLU A 8 17.37 -46.21 22.08
C GLU A 8 16.06 -47.03 22.04
N ARG A 9 16.10 -48.14 21.30
CA ARG A 9 14.97 -49.05 21.11
C ARG A 9 15.20 -50.34 21.88
N ILE A 10 14.36 -50.61 22.85
CA ILE A 10 14.43 -51.80 23.67
C ILE A 10 13.15 -52.62 23.50
N ALA A 11 13.25 -53.85 23.03
CA ALA A 11 12.13 -54.75 22.94
C ALA A 11 11.72 -55.24 24.34
N GLN A 12 10.49 -55.02 24.76
CA GLN A 12 9.99 -55.38 26.09
C GLN A 12 8.72 -56.21 25.92
N GLY A 13 8.87 -57.54 25.87
CA GLY A 13 7.74 -58.46 25.66
C GLY A 13 7.04 -58.23 24.30
N GLU A 14 5.72 -58.03 24.31
CA GLU A 14 4.93 -57.71 23.13
C GLU A 14 5.01 -56.21 22.76
N GLY A 15 5.60 -55.34 23.61
CA GLY A 15 5.75 -53.90 23.40
C GLY A 15 7.15 -53.47 22.93
N LEU A 16 7.26 -52.17 22.59
CA LEU A 16 8.52 -51.50 22.27
C LEU A 16 8.72 -50.34 23.24
N ALA A 17 9.86 -50.29 23.93
CA ALA A 17 10.27 -49.13 24.73
C ALA A 17 11.23 -48.25 23.92
N LEU A 18 10.93 -46.97 23.83
CA LEU A 18 11.80 -45.93 23.25
C LEU A 18 12.41 -45.13 24.40
N CYS A 19 13.65 -45.42 24.75
CA CYS A 19 14.34 -44.80 25.88
C CYS A 19 15.06 -43.53 25.41
N ALA A 20 14.54 -42.37 25.81
CA ALA A 20 15.17 -41.09 25.56
C ALA A 20 16.19 -40.76 26.66
N ALA A 21 17.41 -40.34 26.26
CA ALA A 21 18.46 -39.94 27.20
C ALA A 21 19.20 -38.67 26.71
N GLY A 22 19.89 -38.00 27.64
CA GLY A 22 20.70 -36.81 27.35
C GLY A 22 19.87 -35.50 27.35
N ASN A 23 20.33 -34.50 26.60
CA ASN A 23 19.73 -33.16 26.59
C ASN A 23 18.74 -33.01 25.43
N TRP A 24 17.45 -32.91 25.75
CA TRP A 24 16.37 -32.70 24.79
C TRP A 24 15.95 -31.20 24.76
N THR A 25 16.85 -30.38 24.19
CA THR A 25 16.67 -28.92 24.13
C THR A 25 16.86 -28.40 22.71
N ALA A 26 16.32 -27.20 22.42
CA ALA A 26 16.41 -26.53 21.12
C ALA A 26 17.85 -26.38 20.60
N ARG A 27 18.86 -26.40 21.50
CA ARG A 27 20.29 -26.40 21.13
C ARG A 27 20.67 -27.58 20.25
N PHE A 28 20.00 -28.71 20.42
CA PHE A 28 20.25 -29.97 19.68
C PHE A 28 19.15 -30.24 18.63
N ALA A 29 18.41 -29.23 18.22
CA ALA A 29 17.25 -29.36 17.32
C ALA A 29 17.54 -30.22 16.06
N PRO A 30 18.61 -30.02 15.28
CA PRO A 30 18.87 -30.81 14.08
C PRO A 30 19.11 -32.33 14.38
N ALA A 31 19.70 -32.67 15.54
CA ALA A 31 19.92 -34.05 15.95
C ALA A 31 18.61 -34.69 16.42
N LEU A 32 17.84 -33.96 17.24
CA LEU A 32 16.55 -34.40 17.76
C LEU A 32 15.50 -34.63 16.65
N GLU A 33 15.45 -33.75 15.69
CA GLU A 33 14.54 -33.89 14.51
C GLU A 33 14.84 -35.17 13.72
N ARG A 34 16.11 -35.51 13.50
CA ARG A 34 16.51 -36.75 12.82
C ARG A 34 16.12 -37.97 13.64
N ILE A 35 16.43 -37.99 14.95
CA ILE A 35 16.14 -39.10 15.86
C ILE A 35 14.61 -39.34 15.90
N VAL A 36 13.82 -38.30 16.04
CA VAL A 36 12.35 -38.40 16.10
C VAL A 36 11.76 -38.80 14.74
N SER A 37 12.24 -38.26 13.63
CA SER A 37 11.79 -38.65 12.29
C SER A 37 12.10 -40.11 11.98
N ASP A 38 13.25 -40.67 12.46
CA ASP A 38 13.57 -42.06 12.29
C ASP A 38 12.72 -42.97 13.20
N ALA A 39 12.30 -42.47 14.37
CA ALA A 39 11.38 -43.18 15.25
C ALA A 39 9.93 -43.14 14.71
N GLU A 40 9.49 -42.06 14.06
CA GLU A 40 8.19 -41.95 13.41
C GLU A 40 8.00 -42.98 12.26
N ARG A 41 9.06 -43.43 11.64
CA ARG A 41 9.04 -44.49 10.58
C ARG A 41 8.64 -45.88 11.12
N LEU A 42 8.62 -46.08 12.43
CA LEU A 42 8.21 -47.34 13.09
C LEU A 42 6.69 -47.55 13.09
N ARG A 43 5.93 -46.81 12.33
CA ARG A 43 4.47 -46.90 12.22
C ARG A 43 4.02 -48.35 11.96
N GLY A 44 3.16 -48.88 12.85
CA GLY A 44 2.53 -50.18 12.67
C GLY A 44 3.36 -51.41 13.13
N SER A 45 4.52 -51.22 13.79
CA SER A 45 5.38 -52.35 14.17
C SER A 45 4.92 -53.12 15.40
N ARG A 46 4.18 -52.49 16.35
CA ARG A 46 3.70 -53.15 17.59
C ARG A 46 2.50 -52.39 18.20
N PRO A 47 1.60 -53.09 18.93
CA PRO A 47 0.38 -52.48 19.48
C PRO A 47 0.66 -51.54 20.67
N HIS A 48 1.72 -51.78 21.48
CA HIS A 48 2.05 -50.96 22.65
C HIS A 48 3.46 -50.36 22.53
N ILE A 49 3.59 -49.04 22.68
CA ILE A 49 4.87 -48.32 22.60
C ILE A 49 4.99 -47.42 23.85
N PHE A 50 6.06 -47.59 24.62
CA PHE A 50 6.35 -46.74 25.76
C PHE A 50 7.53 -45.82 25.43
N ILE A 51 7.34 -44.51 25.64
CA ILE A 51 8.39 -43.49 25.48
C ILE A 51 8.94 -43.20 26.88
N ASP A 52 10.04 -43.82 27.25
CA ASP A 52 10.67 -43.61 28.55
C ASP A 52 11.63 -42.42 28.50
N VAL A 53 11.29 -41.37 29.28
CA VAL A 53 12.06 -40.14 29.39
C VAL A 53 12.78 -39.98 30.72
N SER A 54 12.91 -41.07 31.49
CA SER A 54 13.53 -41.06 32.81
C SER A 54 15.02 -40.67 32.82
N GLN A 55 15.73 -40.90 31.70
CA GLN A 55 17.14 -40.57 31.53
C GLN A 55 17.38 -39.23 30.80
N VAL A 56 16.34 -38.43 30.58
CA VAL A 56 16.47 -37.08 30.02
C VAL A 56 17.06 -36.15 31.08
N ALA A 57 18.26 -35.62 30.82
CA ALA A 57 18.98 -34.76 31.75
C ALA A 57 18.41 -33.32 31.76
N SER A 58 18.01 -32.78 30.60
CA SER A 58 17.36 -31.48 30.47
C SER A 58 16.32 -31.51 29.37
N LEU A 59 15.14 -30.89 29.63
CA LEU A 59 14.03 -30.82 28.72
C LEU A 59 13.54 -29.37 28.65
N ASP A 60 13.43 -28.83 27.44
CA ASP A 60 12.81 -27.55 27.19
C ASP A 60 11.50 -27.70 26.38
N THR A 61 10.86 -26.60 26.06
CA THR A 61 9.58 -26.58 25.31
C THR A 61 9.69 -27.26 23.94
N PHE A 62 10.85 -27.13 23.26
CA PHE A 62 11.10 -27.79 21.98
C PHE A 62 11.22 -29.30 22.11
N GLY A 63 11.99 -29.76 23.09
CA GLY A 63 12.12 -31.19 23.40
C GLY A 63 10.78 -31.80 23.81
N ALA A 64 10.00 -31.14 24.68
CA ALA A 64 8.69 -31.58 25.11
C ALA A 64 7.70 -31.67 23.89
N TRP A 65 7.77 -30.70 22.96
CA TRP A 65 6.99 -30.73 21.75
C TRP A 65 7.35 -31.89 20.83
N LEU A 66 8.66 -32.21 20.68
CA LEU A 66 9.10 -33.35 19.89
C LEU A 66 8.64 -34.68 20.46
N ILE A 67 8.70 -34.86 21.80
CA ILE A 67 8.22 -36.08 22.49
C ILE A 67 6.71 -36.23 22.28
N GLU A 68 5.94 -35.17 22.45
CA GLU A 68 4.51 -35.21 22.25
C GLU A 68 4.12 -35.40 20.77
N ARG A 69 4.89 -34.84 19.83
CA ARG A 69 4.74 -35.10 18.39
C ARG A 69 4.95 -36.58 18.06
N LEU A 70 6.02 -37.16 18.60
CA LEU A 70 6.32 -38.58 18.43
C LEU A 70 5.18 -39.45 18.98
N ARG A 71 4.72 -39.19 20.23
CA ARG A 71 3.62 -39.91 20.84
C ARG A 71 2.35 -39.88 19.96
N ARG A 72 1.99 -38.71 19.50
CA ARG A 72 0.81 -38.54 18.62
C ARG A 72 0.96 -39.26 17.29
N SER A 73 2.13 -39.14 16.65
CA SER A 73 2.43 -39.79 15.37
C SER A 73 2.32 -41.31 15.47
N LEU A 74 2.74 -41.89 16.59
CA LEU A 74 2.61 -43.32 16.86
C LEU A 74 1.18 -43.74 17.20
N SER A 75 0.45 -42.92 17.96
CA SER A 75 -0.99 -43.13 18.25
C SER A 75 -1.86 -43.03 16.99
N ASP A 76 -1.59 -42.08 16.11
CA ASP A 76 -2.30 -41.94 14.82
C ASP A 76 -2.03 -43.13 13.87
N ALA A 77 -0.91 -43.84 14.09
CA ALA A 77 -0.57 -45.05 13.36
C ALA A 77 -1.22 -46.33 13.95
N GLY A 78 -2.03 -46.22 15.00
CA GLY A 78 -2.76 -47.33 15.61
C GLY A 78 -2.03 -48.00 16.76
N ALA A 79 -0.90 -47.45 17.26
CA ALA A 79 -0.23 -47.94 18.44
C ALA A 79 -0.71 -47.20 19.70
N GLU A 80 -0.81 -47.91 20.81
CA GLU A 80 -1.07 -47.29 22.13
C GLU A 80 0.29 -46.75 22.67
N ALA A 81 0.50 -45.40 22.51
CA ALA A 81 1.75 -44.75 22.85
C ALA A 81 1.61 -43.93 24.15
N GLU A 82 2.36 -44.31 25.18
CA GLU A 82 2.41 -43.64 26.49
C GLU A 82 3.80 -43.09 26.79
N ILE A 83 3.82 -41.94 27.50
CA ILE A 83 5.07 -41.33 28.00
C ILE A 83 5.25 -41.82 29.45
N ALA A 84 6.36 -42.51 29.71
CA ALA A 84 6.75 -43.03 31.04
C ALA A 84 7.99 -42.30 31.57
N GLY A 85 8.20 -42.31 32.89
CA GLY A 85 9.41 -41.79 33.52
C GLY A 85 9.50 -40.26 33.58
N LEU A 86 8.40 -39.51 33.40
CA LEU A 86 8.42 -38.06 33.43
C LEU A 86 8.71 -37.53 34.84
N SER A 87 9.72 -36.72 35.00
CA SER A 87 10.01 -36.02 36.26
C SER A 87 8.92 -35.02 36.60
N ALA A 88 8.58 -34.86 37.88
CA ALA A 88 7.58 -33.86 38.33
C ALA A 88 7.85 -32.42 37.85
N ASN A 89 9.12 -32.07 37.61
CA ASN A 89 9.52 -30.77 37.10
C ASN A 89 9.15 -30.54 35.63
N TYR A 90 8.99 -31.62 34.86
CA TYR A 90 8.68 -31.54 33.42
C TYR A 90 7.23 -31.91 33.06
N SER A 91 6.46 -32.43 34.04
CA SER A 91 5.08 -32.83 33.81
C SER A 91 4.18 -31.66 33.37
N SER A 92 4.32 -30.52 34.06
CA SER A 92 3.56 -29.29 33.71
C SER A 92 3.90 -28.78 32.33
N LEU A 93 5.18 -28.89 31.90
CA LEU A 93 5.64 -28.47 30.58
C LEU A 93 5.03 -29.34 29.46
N VAL A 94 5.07 -30.66 29.65
CA VAL A 94 4.51 -31.60 28.66
C VAL A 94 2.98 -31.48 28.59
N ASP A 95 2.32 -31.28 29.74
CA ASP A 95 0.88 -31.08 29.79
C ASP A 95 0.44 -29.79 29.09
N GLU A 96 1.21 -28.69 29.22
CA GLU A 96 0.96 -27.44 28.52
C GLU A 96 1.12 -27.61 27.01
N VAL A 97 2.20 -28.27 26.56
CA VAL A 97 2.41 -28.59 25.14
C VAL A 97 1.29 -29.49 24.61
N ARG A 98 0.77 -30.41 25.42
CA ARG A 98 -0.38 -31.26 25.06
C ARG A 98 -1.65 -30.47 24.88
N ARG A 99 -1.93 -29.45 25.72
CA ARG A 99 -3.11 -28.57 25.65
C ARG A 99 -3.10 -27.67 24.42
N VAL A 100 -1.94 -27.16 24.02
CA VAL A 100 -1.80 -26.28 22.84
C VAL A 100 -2.18 -27.00 21.54
N GLY A 101 -2.24 -28.32 21.54
CA GLY A 101 -2.68 -29.11 20.38
C GLY A 101 -1.66 -29.17 19.26
N PRO A 102 -1.89 -29.94 18.20
CA PRO A 102 -1.04 -29.92 17.01
C PRO A 102 -1.10 -28.53 16.38
N ALA A 103 0.07 -27.94 16.14
CA ALA A 103 0.14 -26.82 15.19
C ALA A 103 -0.66 -27.23 13.96
N SER A 104 -1.58 -26.36 13.56
CA SER A 104 -2.48 -26.53 12.42
C SER A 104 -1.87 -27.42 11.35
N LYS A 105 -2.63 -28.45 10.90
CA LYS A 105 -2.23 -29.36 9.80
C LYS A 105 -1.43 -28.56 8.80
N ALA A 106 -0.23 -29.03 8.47
CA ALA A 106 0.59 -28.46 7.41
C ALA A 106 -0.34 -28.10 6.25
N VAL A 107 -0.49 -26.82 6.00
CA VAL A 107 -1.28 -26.33 4.87
C VAL A 107 -0.66 -27.04 3.68
N ARG A 108 -1.38 -27.98 3.08
CA ARG A 108 -0.96 -28.59 1.81
C ARG A 108 -0.63 -27.41 0.93
N GLU A 109 0.63 -27.32 0.48
CA GLU A 109 1.01 -26.30 -0.50
C GLU A 109 -0.01 -26.41 -1.64
N PRO A 110 -0.80 -25.34 -1.88
CA PRO A 110 -1.78 -25.38 -2.94
C PRO A 110 -1.03 -25.67 -4.24
N LEU A 111 -1.57 -26.56 -5.06
CA LEU A 111 -1.08 -26.77 -6.43
C LEU A 111 -0.80 -25.38 -7.02
N LEU A 112 0.36 -25.16 -7.65
CA LEU A 112 0.82 -23.87 -8.18
C LEU A 112 -0.30 -23.04 -8.82
N ILE A 113 -1.21 -23.67 -9.53
CA ILE A 113 -2.36 -23.02 -10.18
C ILE A 113 -3.42 -22.54 -9.17
N SER A 114 -3.74 -23.34 -8.14
CA SER A 114 -4.74 -22.94 -7.13
C SER A 114 -4.22 -21.81 -6.22
N GLY A 115 -2.91 -21.80 -5.94
CA GLY A 115 -2.27 -20.70 -5.22
C GLY A 115 -2.28 -19.39 -6.00
N MET A 116 -2.01 -19.44 -7.31
CA MET A 116 -2.11 -18.28 -8.20
C MET A 116 -3.56 -17.77 -8.30
N LEU A 117 -4.54 -18.65 -8.47
CA LEU A 117 -5.95 -18.29 -8.50
C LEU A 117 -6.45 -17.68 -7.17
N GLU A 118 -6.01 -18.22 -6.03
CA GLU A 118 -6.33 -17.66 -4.73
C GLU A 118 -5.71 -16.28 -4.53
N GLN A 119 -4.46 -16.09 -4.97
CA GLN A 119 -3.78 -14.80 -4.90
C GLN A 119 -4.45 -13.76 -5.80
N ILE A 120 -4.83 -14.14 -7.03
CA ILE A 120 -5.61 -13.27 -7.93
C ILE A 120 -6.96 -12.95 -7.31
N GLY A 121 -7.67 -13.94 -6.77
CA GLY A 121 -8.95 -13.73 -6.12
C GLY A 121 -8.88 -12.78 -4.92
N ARG A 122 -7.85 -12.90 -4.08
CA ARG A 122 -7.59 -11.97 -2.96
C ARG A 122 -7.29 -10.56 -3.45
N THR A 123 -6.50 -10.44 -4.54
CA THR A 123 -6.18 -9.13 -5.13
C THR A 123 -7.44 -8.46 -5.70
N VAL A 124 -8.27 -9.19 -6.44
CA VAL A 124 -9.52 -8.67 -7.00
C VAL A 124 -10.51 -8.28 -5.88
N ALA A 125 -10.64 -9.11 -4.84
CA ALA A 125 -11.46 -8.77 -3.68
C ALA A 125 -10.95 -7.52 -2.95
N GLY A 126 -9.62 -7.37 -2.83
CA GLY A 126 -8.98 -6.18 -2.27
C GLY A 126 -9.25 -4.91 -3.08
N ILE A 127 -9.25 -5.01 -4.43
CA ILE A 127 -9.62 -3.90 -5.31
C ILE A 127 -11.08 -3.51 -5.09
N GLY A 128 -12.00 -4.49 -5.01
CA GLY A 128 -13.41 -4.24 -4.71
C GLY A 128 -13.61 -3.50 -3.39
N GLY A 129 -12.94 -3.94 -2.33
CA GLY A 129 -12.95 -3.25 -1.03
C GLY A 129 -12.42 -1.82 -1.10
N THR A 130 -11.35 -1.58 -1.88
CA THR A 130 -10.81 -0.23 -2.09
C THR A 130 -11.84 0.68 -2.80
N ILE A 131 -12.49 0.20 -3.86
CA ILE A 131 -13.50 0.99 -4.61
C ILE A 131 -14.68 1.33 -3.69
N ILE A 132 -15.18 0.38 -2.92
CA ILE A 132 -16.28 0.63 -1.95
C ILE A 132 -15.86 1.70 -0.94
N GLY A 133 -14.65 1.60 -0.37
CA GLY A 133 -14.15 2.60 0.56
C GLY A 133 -14.01 4.01 -0.04
N LEU A 134 -13.61 4.10 -1.33
CA LEU A 134 -13.53 5.38 -2.05
C LEU A 134 -14.92 5.99 -2.29
N VAL A 135 -15.91 5.16 -2.67
CA VAL A 135 -17.30 5.61 -2.90
C VAL A 135 -17.96 6.04 -1.57
N ASP A 136 -17.74 5.29 -0.50
CA ASP A 136 -18.22 5.63 0.85
C ASP A 136 -17.63 6.97 1.31
N MET A 137 -16.32 7.16 1.17
CA MET A 137 -15.66 8.43 1.50
C MET A 137 -16.18 9.60 0.64
N LEU A 138 -16.39 9.36 -0.67
CA LEU A 138 -16.98 10.37 -1.55
C LEU A 138 -18.37 10.77 -1.06
N GLY A 139 -19.22 9.79 -0.73
CA GLY A 139 -20.55 10.03 -0.17
C GLY A 139 -20.52 10.84 1.13
N ALA A 140 -19.60 10.48 2.03
CA ALA A 140 -19.42 11.16 3.30
C ALA A 140 -18.93 12.62 3.14
N VAL A 141 -17.97 12.86 2.22
CA VAL A 141 -17.49 14.22 1.89
C VAL A 141 -18.59 15.06 1.24
N LEU A 142 -19.38 14.49 0.31
CA LEU A 142 -20.50 15.20 -0.30
C LEU A 142 -21.59 15.53 0.72
N ALA A 143 -21.90 14.62 1.63
CA ALA A 143 -22.86 14.86 2.72
C ALA A 143 -22.37 15.97 3.66
N ALA A 144 -21.09 15.96 4.04
CA ALA A 144 -20.48 17.00 4.86
C ALA A 144 -20.48 18.36 4.12
N ALA A 145 -20.16 18.38 2.82
CA ALA A 145 -20.21 19.58 2.00
C ALA A 145 -21.64 20.14 1.91
N ALA A 146 -22.65 19.30 1.69
CA ALA A 146 -24.05 19.71 1.67
C ALA A 146 -24.50 20.29 3.02
N LYS A 147 -24.09 19.66 4.15
CA LYS A 147 -24.38 20.17 5.48
C LYS A 147 -23.77 21.55 5.73
N VAL A 148 -22.54 21.77 5.27
CA VAL A 148 -21.86 23.08 5.36
C VAL A 148 -22.55 24.14 4.49
N LEU A 149 -23.03 23.76 3.29
CA LEU A 149 -23.81 24.68 2.45
C LEU A 149 -25.10 25.16 3.15
N ILE A 150 -25.77 24.26 3.89
CA ILE A 150 -26.99 24.58 4.64
C ILE A 150 -26.68 25.38 5.90
N HIS A 151 -25.55 25.09 6.57
CA HIS A 151 -25.14 25.72 7.82
C HIS A 151 -23.71 26.31 7.71
N PRO A 152 -23.52 27.42 6.96
CA PRO A 152 -22.18 27.96 6.67
C PRO A 152 -21.40 28.43 7.91
N ARG A 153 -22.08 28.63 9.04
CA ARG A 153 -21.42 28.98 10.32
C ARG A 153 -20.61 27.83 10.93
N SER A 154 -20.86 26.58 10.55
CA SER A 154 -20.06 25.43 11.02
C SER A 154 -18.75 25.27 10.25
N PHE A 155 -18.57 25.98 9.13
CA PHE A 155 -17.40 25.83 8.28
C PHE A 155 -16.14 26.44 8.88
N ARG A 156 -15.07 25.64 8.92
CA ARG A 156 -13.76 26.07 9.42
C ARG A 156 -12.91 26.75 8.35
N PHE A 157 -13.29 27.97 7.96
CA PHE A 157 -12.61 28.71 6.90
C PHE A 157 -11.10 28.87 7.13
N THR A 158 -10.68 29.18 8.37
CA THR A 158 -9.27 29.33 8.73
C THR A 158 -8.47 28.06 8.48
N SER A 159 -9.04 26.86 8.75
CA SER A 159 -8.39 25.59 8.49
C SER A 159 -8.22 25.37 6.97
N THR A 160 -9.22 25.66 6.18
CA THR A 160 -9.15 25.55 4.72
C THR A 160 -8.08 26.46 4.12
N VAL A 161 -8.02 27.73 4.56
CA VAL A 161 -6.99 28.68 4.11
C VAL A 161 -5.58 28.20 4.50
N HIS A 162 -5.42 27.70 5.71
CA HIS A 162 -4.13 27.17 6.14
C HIS A 162 -3.67 25.97 5.28
N HIS A 163 -4.57 25.01 5.02
CA HIS A 163 -4.26 23.89 4.13
C HIS A 163 -4.02 24.34 2.69
N LEU A 164 -4.78 25.34 2.20
CA LEU A 164 -4.57 25.92 0.87
C LEU A 164 -3.17 26.56 0.76
N GLU A 165 -2.74 27.31 1.77
CA GLU A 165 -1.39 27.87 1.82
C GLU A 165 -0.32 26.78 1.75
N GLN A 166 -0.46 25.73 2.56
CA GLN A 166 0.50 24.63 2.60
C GLN A 166 0.58 23.85 1.28
N VAL A 167 -0.56 23.57 0.66
CA VAL A 167 -0.64 22.81 -0.58
C VAL A 167 -0.24 23.67 -1.77
N CYS A 168 -0.75 24.90 -1.88
CA CYS A 168 -0.52 25.76 -3.03
C CYS A 168 0.87 26.43 -2.98
N LEU A 169 1.11 27.32 -1.99
CA LEU A 169 2.31 28.15 -2.01
C LEU A 169 3.61 27.35 -1.88
N ARG A 170 3.62 26.34 -1.03
CA ARG A 170 4.82 25.49 -0.87
C ARG A 170 5.08 24.55 -2.05
N ALA A 171 4.07 24.32 -2.91
CA ALA A 171 4.25 23.50 -4.10
C ALA A 171 4.70 24.32 -5.33
N VAL A 172 4.41 25.63 -5.40
CA VAL A 172 4.73 26.49 -6.54
C VAL A 172 6.16 26.35 -7.04
N PRO A 173 7.22 26.44 -6.19
CA PRO A 173 8.59 26.43 -6.70
C PRO A 173 8.94 25.13 -7.43
N ILE A 174 8.54 23.99 -6.89
CA ILE A 174 8.84 22.69 -7.48
C ILE A 174 7.97 22.41 -8.71
N VAL A 175 6.69 22.80 -8.69
CA VAL A 175 5.79 22.67 -9.83
C VAL A 175 6.32 23.50 -11.00
N VAL A 176 6.61 24.76 -10.79
CA VAL A 176 7.13 25.67 -11.81
C VAL A 176 8.45 25.15 -12.40
N LEU A 177 9.38 24.71 -11.55
CA LEU A 177 10.67 24.18 -12.02
C LEU A 177 10.49 22.92 -12.88
N ILE A 178 9.74 21.96 -12.40
CA ILE A 178 9.57 20.68 -13.12
C ILE A 178 8.81 20.89 -14.42
N THR A 179 7.72 21.63 -14.41
CA THR A 179 6.93 21.88 -15.63
C THR A 179 7.69 22.72 -16.64
N PHE A 180 8.49 23.71 -16.20
CA PHE A 180 9.40 24.47 -17.04
C PHE A 180 10.39 23.54 -17.77
N LEU A 181 11.07 22.64 -17.04
CA LEU A 181 12.02 21.70 -17.62
C LEU A 181 11.34 20.74 -18.61
N ILE A 182 10.13 20.27 -18.28
CA ILE A 182 9.38 19.40 -19.19
C ILE A 182 8.97 20.15 -20.46
N GLY A 183 8.54 21.40 -20.34
CA GLY A 183 8.28 22.27 -21.50
C GLY A 183 9.50 22.42 -22.40
N CYS A 184 10.69 22.63 -21.80
CA CYS A 184 11.95 22.67 -22.54
C CYS A 184 12.22 21.36 -23.29
N ILE A 185 12.02 20.21 -22.62
CA ILE A 185 12.27 18.89 -23.22
C ILE A 185 11.29 18.62 -24.37
N ILE A 186 9.99 18.89 -24.18
CA ILE A 186 8.97 18.68 -25.21
C ILE A 186 9.30 19.53 -26.44
N SER A 187 9.63 20.81 -26.24
CA SER A 187 9.97 21.72 -27.34
C SER A 187 11.24 21.25 -28.07
N GLN A 188 12.28 20.88 -27.34
CA GLN A 188 13.54 20.39 -27.93
C GLN A 188 13.32 19.10 -28.75
N GLN A 189 12.58 18.15 -28.22
CA GLN A 189 12.27 16.92 -28.94
C GLN A 189 11.35 17.15 -30.14
N GLY A 190 10.38 18.06 -30.00
CA GLY A 190 9.51 18.46 -31.09
C GLY A 190 10.29 19.10 -32.24
N ILE A 191 11.17 20.06 -31.97
CA ILE A 191 12.03 20.71 -32.97
C ILE A 191 12.91 19.66 -33.68
N PHE A 192 13.52 18.74 -32.93
CA PHE A 192 14.35 17.69 -33.51
C PHE A 192 13.59 16.82 -34.50
N HIS A 193 12.31 16.52 -34.23
CA HIS A 193 11.47 15.72 -35.09
C HIS A 193 10.96 16.51 -36.32
N PHE A 194 10.40 17.72 -36.10
CA PHE A 194 9.75 18.49 -37.16
C PHE A 194 10.77 19.13 -38.12
N ARG A 195 11.99 19.41 -37.66
CA ARG A 195 13.08 19.94 -38.53
C ARG A 195 13.38 19.06 -39.72
N ARG A 196 13.23 17.75 -39.60
CA ARG A 196 13.41 16.80 -40.70
C ARG A 196 12.43 17.01 -41.85
N PHE A 197 11.28 17.63 -41.56
CA PHE A 197 10.22 17.91 -42.51
C PHE A 197 10.13 19.39 -42.88
N GLY A 198 11.05 20.22 -42.40
CA GLY A 198 11.00 21.68 -42.59
C GLY A 198 9.81 22.36 -41.91
N ALA A 199 9.27 21.76 -40.86
CA ALA A 199 8.02 22.15 -40.20
C ALA A 199 8.25 22.60 -38.73
N ASP A 200 9.37 23.25 -38.45
CA ASP A 200 9.83 23.60 -37.10
C ASP A 200 8.78 24.41 -36.32
N ILE A 201 8.03 25.28 -36.98
CA ILE A 201 7.05 26.16 -36.37
C ILE A 201 5.85 25.40 -35.75
N PHE A 202 5.52 24.19 -36.25
CA PHE A 202 4.43 23.36 -35.70
C PHE A 202 4.73 22.80 -34.29
N VAL A 203 5.96 22.92 -33.81
CA VAL A 203 6.31 22.63 -32.41
C VAL A 203 5.52 23.52 -31.47
N VAL A 204 5.24 24.77 -31.83
CA VAL A 204 4.48 25.73 -31.03
C VAL A 204 3.04 25.24 -30.84
N ASP A 205 2.41 24.77 -31.93
CA ASP A 205 1.06 24.24 -31.91
C ASP A 205 0.96 22.99 -31.02
N MET A 206 1.90 22.05 -31.24
CA MET A 206 1.98 20.82 -30.46
C MET A 206 2.20 21.10 -28.95
N LEU A 207 3.15 21.98 -28.64
CA LEU A 207 3.45 22.36 -27.26
C LEU A 207 2.24 23.00 -26.58
N GLY A 208 1.62 23.95 -27.27
CA GLY A 208 0.46 24.70 -26.74
C GLY A 208 -0.71 23.78 -26.41
N VAL A 209 -1.14 22.99 -27.37
CA VAL A 209 -2.26 22.05 -27.20
C VAL A 209 -1.94 21.01 -26.12
N LEU A 210 -0.78 20.37 -26.23
CA LEU A 210 -0.40 19.25 -25.35
C LEU A 210 -0.25 19.69 -23.89
N VAL A 211 0.36 20.85 -23.64
CA VAL A 211 0.58 21.38 -22.30
C VAL A 211 -0.73 21.86 -21.67
N LEU A 212 -1.52 22.65 -22.39
CA LEU A 212 -2.73 23.25 -21.81
C LEU A 212 -3.85 22.23 -21.61
N ARG A 213 -3.96 21.26 -22.52
CA ARG A 213 -5.06 20.30 -22.54
C ARG A 213 -4.83 19.08 -21.68
N GLU A 214 -3.60 18.52 -21.70
CA GLU A 214 -3.32 17.20 -21.12
C GLU A 214 -2.18 17.23 -20.11
N ILE A 215 -0.95 17.39 -20.58
CA ILE A 215 0.26 17.16 -19.76
C ILE A 215 0.38 18.14 -18.59
N GLY A 216 -0.01 19.39 -18.77
CA GLY A 216 0.13 20.40 -17.73
C GLY A 216 -0.62 20.04 -16.46
N VAL A 217 -1.89 19.70 -16.55
CA VAL A 217 -2.71 19.31 -15.40
C VAL A 217 -2.32 17.95 -14.85
N LEU A 218 -2.01 16.98 -15.73
CA LEU A 218 -1.64 15.63 -15.33
C LEU A 218 -0.35 15.64 -14.50
N LEU A 219 0.70 16.33 -14.95
CA LEU A 219 1.96 16.41 -14.20
C LEU A 219 1.79 17.06 -12.83
N VAL A 220 1.04 18.15 -12.78
CA VAL A 220 0.75 18.84 -11.52
C VAL A 220 -0.04 17.92 -10.58
N ALA A 221 -1.04 17.21 -11.08
CA ALA A 221 -1.82 16.27 -10.28
C ALA A 221 -0.96 15.12 -9.73
N ILE A 222 -0.04 14.56 -10.54
CA ILE A 222 0.91 13.53 -10.07
C ILE A 222 1.82 14.08 -8.95
N MET A 223 2.34 15.31 -9.12
CA MET A 223 3.19 15.94 -8.10
C MET A 223 2.41 16.23 -6.80
N VAL A 224 1.17 16.68 -6.92
CA VAL A 224 0.28 16.92 -5.76
C VAL A 224 -0.09 15.60 -5.07
N ALA A 225 -0.37 14.52 -5.81
CA ALA A 225 -0.63 13.20 -5.26
C ALA A 225 0.59 12.69 -4.47
N GLY A 226 1.79 12.80 -5.06
CA GLY A 226 3.04 12.36 -4.41
C GLY A 226 3.40 13.13 -3.16
N ARG A 227 3.19 14.45 -3.15
CA ARG A 227 3.58 15.33 -2.05
C ARG A 227 2.44 15.59 -1.06
N SER A 228 1.37 16.22 -1.52
CA SER A 228 0.29 16.66 -0.62
C SER A 228 -0.63 15.51 -0.23
N GLY A 229 -0.89 14.55 -1.16
CA GLY A 229 -1.64 13.32 -0.86
C GLY A 229 -0.95 12.48 0.21
N SER A 230 0.35 12.25 0.06
CA SER A 230 1.14 11.51 1.07
C SER A 230 1.17 12.22 2.43
N ALA A 231 1.34 13.55 2.43
CA ALA A 231 1.33 14.34 3.66
C ALA A 231 -0.02 14.21 4.40
N TYR A 232 -1.14 14.32 3.69
CA TYR A 232 -2.47 14.16 4.28
C TYR A 232 -2.71 12.77 4.85
N THR A 233 -2.27 11.72 4.13
CA THR A 233 -2.32 10.36 4.64
C THR A 233 -1.51 10.19 5.91
N ALA A 234 -0.29 10.74 5.94
CA ALA A 234 0.59 10.68 7.11
C ALA A 234 0.03 11.46 8.31
N GLU A 235 -0.53 12.65 8.08
CA GLU A 235 -1.16 13.46 9.12
C GLU A 235 -2.38 12.76 9.73
N LEU A 236 -3.33 12.31 8.90
CA LEU A 236 -4.53 11.61 9.37
C LEU A 236 -4.19 10.28 10.05
N GLY A 237 -3.24 9.52 9.48
CA GLY A 237 -2.76 8.29 10.08
C GLY A 237 -2.08 8.49 11.42
N SER A 238 -1.27 9.55 11.56
CA SER A 238 -0.65 9.94 12.82
C SER A 238 -1.69 10.35 13.88
N MET A 239 -2.71 11.12 13.49
CA MET A 239 -3.81 11.51 14.39
C MET A 239 -4.62 10.28 14.84
N LYS A 240 -4.83 9.31 13.94
CA LYS A 240 -5.50 8.06 14.29
C LYS A 240 -4.68 7.22 15.27
N MET A 241 -3.38 7.10 15.05
CA MET A 241 -2.48 6.37 15.97
C MET A 241 -2.42 6.98 17.37
N ARG A 242 -2.63 8.28 17.49
CA ARG A 242 -2.70 9.00 18.77
C ARG A 242 -4.11 9.10 19.35
N GLU A 243 -5.08 8.38 18.76
CA GLU A 243 -6.49 8.37 19.17
C GLU A 243 -7.17 9.76 19.12
N GLU A 244 -6.56 10.74 18.44
CA GLU A 244 -7.10 12.10 18.31
C GLU A 244 -8.43 12.12 17.55
N ILE A 245 -8.60 11.22 16.57
CA ILE A 245 -9.83 11.10 15.78
C ILE A 245 -10.96 10.55 16.67
N ASP A 246 -10.68 9.60 17.54
CA ASP A 246 -11.66 9.03 18.45
C ASP A 246 -12.02 10.02 19.58
N ALA A 247 -11.03 10.80 20.02
CA ALA A 247 -11.29 11.92 20.93
C ALA A 247 -12.24 12.96 20.32
N LEU A 248 -12.08 13.30 19.03
CA LEU A 248 -13.02 14.20 18.33
C LEU A 248 -14.43 13.64 18.31
N ARG A 249 -14.59 12.32 18.04
CA ARG A 249 -15.90 11.66 18.06
C ARG A 249 -16.56 11.68 19.43
N THR A 250 -15.79 11.43 20.48
CA THR A 250 -16.30 11.48 21.87
C THR A 250 -16.75 12.87 22.30
N MET A 251 -16.12 13.91 21.73
CA MET A 251 -16.53 15.31 21.91
C MET A 251 -17.74 15.72 21.06
N GLY A 252 -18.31 14.79 20.26
CA GLY A 252 -19.47 15.06 19.40
C GLY A 252 -19.15 15.72 18.05
N PHE A 253 -17.87 15.81 17.66
CA PHE A 253 -17.48 16.33 16.35
C PHE A 253 -17.42 15.22 15.31
N ASP A 254 -17.87 15.52 14.11
CA ASP A 254 -17.67 14.63 12.95
C ASP A 254 -16.25 14.84 12.36
N PRO A 255 -15.37 13.82 12.40
CA PRO A 255 -14.02 13.92 11.84
C PRO A 255 -14.00 14.28 10.37
N ILE A 256 -15.01 13.88 9.59
CA ILE A 256 -15.08 14.18 8.16
C ILE A 256 -15.31 15.68 7.96
N GLU A 257 -16.24 16.27 8.70
CA GLU A 257 -16.55 17.71 8.62
C GLU A 257 -15.35 18.56 9.11
N VAL A 258 -14.66 18.11 10.15
CA VAL A 258 -13.61 18.88 10.82
C VAL A 258 -12.24 18.73 10.18
N LEU A 259 -11.87 17.51 9.76
CA LEU A 259 -10.52 17.19 9.28
C LEU A 259 -10.47 16.98 7.76
N VAL A 260 -11.41 16.21 7.22
CA VAL A 260 -11.37 15.80 5.80
C VAL A 260 -11.81 16.94 4.89
N LEU A 261 -12.99 17.52 5.15
CA LEU A 261 -13.61 18.52 4.27
C LEU A 261 -12.72 19.75 4.02
N PRO A 262 -12.07 20.39 5.02
CA PRO A 262 -11.19 21.54 4.78
C PRO A 262 -9.98 21.19 3.90
N ARG A 263 -9.42 19.99 4.06
CA ARG A 263 -8.28 19.50 3.26
C ARG A 263 -8.71 19.24 1.81
N MET A 264 -9.88 18.62 1.63
CA MET A 264 -10.44 18.36 0.30
C MET A 264 -10.70 19.66 -0.47
N LEU A 265 -11.33 20.65 0.16
CA LEU A 265 -11.58 21.95 -0.45
C LEU A 265 -10.29 22.69 -0.79
N ALA A 266 -9.29 22.61 0.09
CA ALA A 266 -7.98 23.20 -0.17
C ALA A 266 -7.33 22.59 -1.43
N LEU A 267 -7.37 21.25 -1.58
CA LEU A 267 -6.85 20.57 -2.78
C LEU A 267 -7.61 20.95 -4.05
N VAL A 268 -8.95 20.96 -3.99
CA VAL A 268 -9.83 21.27 -5.12
C VAL A 268 -9.61 22.71 -5.62
N LEU A 269 -9.30 23.63 -4.73
CA LEU A 269 -8.98 25.02 -5.09
C LEU A 269 -7.51 25.18 -5.52
N ALA A 270 -6.58 24.46 -4.87
CA ALA A 270 -5.15 24.59 -5.16
C ALA A 270 -4.77 24.02 -6.53
N LEU A 271 -5.33 22.88 -6.93
CA LEU A 271 -4.87 22.16 -8.12
C LEU A 271 -5.12 22.93 -9.42
N PRO A 272 -6.27 23.60 -9.66
CA PRO A 272 -6.44 24.47 -10.83
C PRO A 272 -5.42 25.62 -10.88
N ILE A 273 -5.11 26.23 -9.74
CA ILE A 273 -4.14 27.33 -9.65
C ILE A 273 -2.74 26.80 -9.99
N LEU A 274 -2.35 25.68 -9.41
CA LEU A 274 -1.07 25.05 -9.70
C LEU A 274 -0.96 24.56 -11.14
N ALA A 275 -2.04 24.03 -11.71
CA ALA A 275 -2.11 23.60 -13.11
C ALA A 275 -1.92 24.77 -14.07
N PHE A 276 -2.57 25.90 -13.78
CA PHE A 276 -2.37 27.13 -14.54
C PHE A 276 -0.92 27.62 -14.48
N LEU A 277 -0.34 27.72 -13.27
CA LEU A 277 1.05 28.16 -13.10
C LEU A 277 2.02 27.19 -13.77
N GLY A 278 1.78 25.89 -13.64
CA GLY A 278 2.59 24.84 -14.29
C GLY A 278 2.51 24.91 -15.81
N ALA A 279 1.33 25.09 -16.37
CA ALA A 279 1.15 25.26 -17.81
C ALA A 279 1.89 26.51 -18.33
N MET A 280 1.79 27.64 -17.64
CA MET A 280 2.51 28.86 -18.00
C MET A 280 4.03 28.66 -17.94
N ALA A 281 4.53 27.99 -16.92
CA ALA A 281 5.97 27.68 -16.79
C ALA A 281 6.44 26.75 -17.92
N ALA A 282 5.66 25.75 -18.29
CA ALA A 282 5.98 24.83 -19.39
C ALA A 282 5.99 25.52 -20.74
N LEU A 283 5.01 26.38 -21.02
CA LEU A 283 4.97 27.20 -22.24
C LEU A 283 6.16 28.16 -22.31
N TYR A 284 6.53 28.78 -21.19
CA TYR A 284 7.69 29.64 -21.13
C TYR A 284 9.00 28.87 -21.39
N GLY A 285 9.16 27.69 -20.75
CA GLY A 285 10.32 26.82 -20.99
C GLY A 285 10.40 26.34 -22.43
N GLY A 286 9.28 25.92 -23.00
CA GLY A 286 9.20 25.51 -24.40
C GLY A 286 9.48 26.64 -25.38
N GLY A 287 8.97 27.85 -25.11
CA GLY A 287 9.23 29.06 -25.89
C GLY A 287 10.70 29.45 -25.86
N LEU A 288 11.35 29.35 -24.70
CA LEU A 288 12.80 29.61 -24.57
C LEU A 288 13.63 28.67 -25.45
N VAL A 289 13.33 27.40 -25.49
CA VAL A 289 14.00 26.42 -26.33
C VAL A 289 13.68 26.62 -27.80
N ALA A 290 12.42 26.95 -28.13
CA ALA A 290 12.04 27.28 -29.51
C ALA A 290 12.83 28.46 -30.03
N TRP A 291 13.10 29.47 -29.20
CA TRP A 291 13.95 30.61 -29.56
C TRP A 291 15.42 30.23 -29.68
N LEU A 292 16.02 29.67 -28.62
CA LEU A 292 17.49 29.46 -28.58
C LEU A 292 17.94 28.31 -29.48
N TYR A 293 17.14 27.28 -29.64
CA TYR A 293 17.48 26.07 -30.39
C TYR A 293 16.73 25.95 -31.72
N GLY A 294 15.47 26.38 -31.76
CA GLY A 294 14.59 26.31 -32.94
C GLY A 294 14.78 27.47 -33.91
N GLY A 295 15.32 28.61 -33.45
CA GLY A 295 15.41 29.84 -34.26
C GLY A 295 14.05 30.54 -34.46
N VAL A 296 13.03 30.16 -33.66
CA VAL A 296 11.70 30.79 -33.69
C VAL A 296 11.74 32.03 -32.81
N GLU A 297 11.57 33.21 -33.43
CA GLU A 297 11.57 34.48 -32.69
C GLU A 297 10.40 34.52 -31.66
N PRO A 298 10.58 35.14 -30.48
CA PRO A 298 9.54 35.19 -29.43
C PRO A 298 8.24 35.81 -29.91
N GLU A 299 8.27 36.78 -30.78
CA GLU A 299 7.04 37.37 -31.36
C GLU A 299 6.32 36.39 -32.26
N ALA A 300 7.03 35.67 -33.11
CA ALA A 300 6.48 34.63 -33.97
C ALA A 300 5.91 33.44 -33.14
N PHE A 301 6.61 33.09 -32.06
CA PHE A 301 6.11 32.09 -31.11
C PHE A 301 4.76 32.49 -30.49
N LEU A 302 4.65 33.72 -29.96
CA LEU A 302 3.42 34.20 -29.33
C LEU A 302 2.28 34.32 -30.31
N LEU A 303 2.51 34.84 -31.53
CA LEU A 303 1.50 34.91 -32.58
C LEU A 303 1.00 33.53 -32.96
N ARG A 304 1.91 32.60 -33.21
CA ARG A 304 1.55 31.21 -33.54
C ARG A 304 0.81 30.51 -32.42
N LEU A 305 1.25 30.71 -31.19
CA LEU A 305 0.59 30.14 -30.00
C LEU A 305 -0.83 30.63 -29.87
N ARG A 306 -1.09 31.91 -30.13
CA ARG A 306 -2.42 32.51 -30.10
C ARG A 306 -3.31 31.95 -31.20
N ASP A 307 -2.78 31.69 -32.39
CA ASP A 307 -3.57 31.17 -33.53
C ASP A 307 -3.86 29.67 -33.34
N ALA A 308 -2.95 28.94 -32.73
CA ALA A 308 -3.06 27.48 -32.53
C ALA A 308 -3.94 27.05 -31.33
N ILE A 309 -4.05 27.91 -30.30
CA ILE A 309 -4.75 27.57 -29.08
C ILE A 309 -6.16 28.15 -29.10
N SER A 310 -7.18 27.26 -29.08
CA SER A 310 -8.54 27.65 -28.73
C SER A 310 -8.68 27.74 -27.21
N ILE A 311 -9.62 28.53 -26.75
CA ILE A 311 -9.97 28.62 -25.32
C ILE A 311 -10.41 27.27 -24.74
N ASP A 312 -10.94 26.38 -25.61
CA ASP A 312 -11.41 25.05 -25.23
C ASP A 312 -10.30 24.18 -24.68
N HIS A 313 -9.10 24.27 -25.24
CA HIS A 313 -7.93 23.50 -24.71
C HIS A 313 -7.59 23.88 -23.27
N PHE A 314 -7.66 25.17 -22.96
CA PHE A 314 -7.46 25.68 -21.61
C PHE A 314 -8.59 25.26 -20.66
N ILE A 315 -9.85 25.39 -21.10
CA ILE A 315 -11.02 25.01 -20.31
C ILE A 315 -10.96 23.51 -19.98
N VAL A 316 -10.66 22.66 -20.96
CA VAL A 316 -10.52 21.20 -20.76
C VAL A 316 -9.49 20.91 -19.67
N GLY A 317 -8.30 21.53 -19.72
CA GLY A 317 -7.27 21.34 -18.69
C GLY A 317 -7.72 21.77 -17.29
N ILE A 318 -8.35 22.97 -17.20
CA ILE A 318 -8.77 23.52 -15.89
C ILE A 318 -9.96 22.75 -15.30
N VAL A 319 -10.91 22.27 -16.11
CA VAL A 319 -12.07 21.51 -15.62
C VAL A 319 -11.68 20.14 -15.08
N LYS A 320 -10.63 19.50 -15.62
CA LYS A 320 -10.09 18.25 -15.10
C LYS A 320 -9.49 18.41 -13.69
N ALA A 321 -8.88 19.56 -13.40
CA ALA A 321 -8.09 19.77 -12.19
C ALA A 321 -8.88 19.57 -10.86
N PRO A 322 -10.07 20.14 -10.64
CA PRO A 322 -10.86 19.92 -9.43
C PRO A 322 -11.22 18.46 -9.20
N VAL A 323 -11.52 17.73 -10.27
CA VAL A 323 -11.90 16.31 -10.18
C VAL A 323 -10.68 15.46 -9.81
N MET A 324 -9.52 15.71 -10.42
CA MET A 324 -8.27 15.06 -10.05
C MET A 324 -7.88 15.35 -8.60
N ALA A 325 -8.06 16.59 -8.15
CA ALA A 325 -7.84 16.98 -6.76
C ALA A 325 -8.75 16.21 -5.78
N ALA A 326 -10.04 16.08 -6.13
CA ALA A 326 -11.00 15.30 -5.34
C ALA A 326 -10.57 13.83 -5.23
N VAL A 327 -10.18 13.22 -6.34
CA VAL A 327 -9.68 11.84 -6.37
C VAL A 327 -8.45 11.67 -5.47
N ILE A 328 -7.46 12.55 -5.61
CA ILE A 328 -6.24 12.52 -4.76
C ILE A 328 -6.60 12.63 -3.28
N GLY A 329 -7.45 13.59 -2.93
CA GLY A 329 -7.86 13.83 -1.55
C GLY A 329 -8.66 12.66 -0.95
N ILE A 330 -9.59 12.07 -1.71
CA ILE A 330 -10.36 10.90 -1.28
C ILE A 330 -9.42 9.72 -1.00
N VAL A 331 -8.52 9.41 -1.93
CA VAL A 331 -7.54 8.33 -1.75
C VAL A 331 -6.68 8.58 -0.50
N ALA A 332 -6.17 9.81 -0.34
CA ALA A 332 -5.35 10.16 0.82
C ALA A 332 -6.10 10.02 2.15
N CYS A 333 -7.36 10.41 2.20
CA CYS A 333 -8.17 10.30 3.41
C CYS A 333 -8.54 8.85 3.73
N VAL A 334 -8.91 8.04 2.72
CA VAL A 334 -9.20 6.62 2.91
C VAL A 334 -7.99 5.88 3.45
N GLU A 335 -6.82 6.06 2.84
CA GLU A 335 -5.60 5.42 3.30
C GLU A 335 -5.16 5.94 4.68
N GLY A 336 -5.27 7.24 4.94
CA GLY A 336 -4.92 7.80 6.26
C GLY A 336 -5.81 7.27 7.38
N LEU A 337 -7.10 7.15 7.13
CA LEU A 337 -8.05 6.58 8.10
C LEU A 337 -7.96 5.04 8.20
N ALA A 338 -7.31 4.36 7.27
CA ALA A 338 -7.08 2.92 7.32
C ALA A 338 -5.85 2.51 8.15
N VAL A 339 -4.97 3.45 8.52
CA VAL A 339 -3.77 3.19 9.33
C VAL A 339 -4.13 2.47 10.63
N GLN A 340 -3.35 1.42 10.95
CA GLN A 340 -3.48 0.64 12.19
C GLN A 340 -2.29 0.95 13.10
N GLY A 341 -2.48 1.28 14.34
CA GLY A 341 -1.60 1.64 15.44
C GLY A 341 -0.07 1.40 15.41
N SER A 342 0.55 1.24 14.23
CA SER A 342 2.00 1.02 14.09
C SER A 342 2.63 1.94 13.04
N ALA A 343 3.90 2.32 13.25
CA ALA A 343 4.67 3.13 12.30
C ALA A 343 4.85 2.40 10.95
N GLU A 344 4.92 1.08 10.95
CA GLU A 344 4.98 0.27 9.73
C GLU A 344 3.70 0.43 8.90
N SER A 345 2.53 0.30 9.55
CA SER A 345 1.24 0.52 8.91
C SER A 345 1.12 1.93 8.33
N LEU A 346 1.59 2.96 9.06
CA LEU A 346 1.62 4.34 8.57
C LEU A 346 2.45 4.47 7.27
N GLY A 347 3.64 3.87 7.24
CA GLY A 347 4.51 3.87 6.05
C GLY A 347 3.88 3.15 4.85
N GLN A 348 3.26 1.99 5.08
CA GLN A 348 2.58 1.22 4.04
C GLN A 348 1.40 1.99 3.45
N HIS A 349 0.52 2.56 4.27
CA HIS A 349 -0.62 3.34 3.81
C HIS A 349 -0.22 4.65 3.13
N THR A 350 0.85 5.31 3.59
CA THR A 350 1.38 6.51 2.92
C THR A 350 1.89 6.18 1.51
N THR A 351 2.62 5.09 1.35
CA THR A 351 3.07 4.62 0.03
C THR A 351 1.89 4.19 -0.86
N ALA A 352 0.94 3.44 -0.31
CA ALA A 352 -0.26 3.02 -1.02
C ALA A 352 -1.09 4.21 -1.51
N SER A 353 -1.20 5.26 -0.71
CA SER A 353 -1.88 6.51 -1.07
C SER A 353 -1.28 7.16 -2.31
N VAL A 354 0.05 7.28 -2.37
CA VAL A 354 0.75 7.84 -3.54
C VAL A 354 0.50 7.00 -4.79
N VAL A 355 0.71 5.68 -4.70
CA VAL A 355 0.56 4.78 -5.85
C VAL A 355 -0.87 4.76 -6.36
N LYS A 356 -1.86 4.61 -5.47
CA LYS A 356 -3.29 4.63 -5.83
C LYS A 356 -3.70 6.00 -6.35
N GLY A 357 -3.25 7.10 -5.71
CA GLY A 357 -3.54 8.47 -6.14
C GLY A 357 -3.07 8.74 -7.56
N ILE A 358 -1.82 8.41 -7.88
CA ILE A 358 -1.26 8.56 -9.24
C ILE A 358 -2.02 7.67 -10.23
N PHE A 359 -2.28 6.42 -9.88
CA PHE A 359 -3.03 5.49 -10.74
C PHE A 359 -4.41 6.05 -11.10
N PHE A 360 -5.19 6.47 -10.12
CA PHE A 360 -6.54 7.00 -10.38
C PHE A 360 -6.52 8.33 -11.14
N VAL A 361 -5.53 9.19 -10.90
CA VAL A 361 -5.35 10.43 -11.69
C VAL A 361 -5.12 10.12 -13.16
N ILE A 362 -4.24 9.15 -13.49
CA ILE A 362 -3.98 8.75 -14.88
C ILE A 362 -5.24 8.13 -15.51
N VAL A 363 -5.95 7.27 -14.79
CA VAL A 363 -7.20 6.67 -15.27
C VAL A 363 -8.25 7.75 -15.54
N MET A 364 -8.41 8.72 -14.63
CA MET A 364 -9.34 9.82 -14.80
C MET A 364 -8.97 10.72 -15.97
N ASP A 365 -7.67 10.98 -16.19
CA ASP A 365 -7.22 11.74 -17.36
C ASP A 365 -7.61 11.05 -18.66
N GLY A 366 -7.40 9.73 -18.75
CA GLY A 366 -7.83 8.94 -19.90
C GLY A 366 -9.35 8.96 -20.12
N VAL A 367 -10.14 8.88 -19.04
CA VAL A 367 -11.61 8.99 -19.12
C VAL A 367 -12.02 10.37 -19.64
N PHE A 368 -11.42 11.44 -19.13
CA PHE A 368 -11.68 12.78 -19.60
C PHE A 368 -11.25 12.99 -21.07
N ALA A 369 -10.12 12.44 -21.48
CA ALA A 369 -9.67 12.53 -22.86
C ALA A 369 -10.68 11.92 -23.83
N ILE A 370 -11.25 10.74 -23.51
CA ILE A 370 -12.30 10.09 -24.29
C ILE A 370 -13.60 10.92 -24.24
N PHE A 371 -13.97 11.40 -23.06
CA PHE A 371 -15.19 12.19 -22.89
C PHE A 371 -15.16 13.48 -23.71
N PHE A 372 -14.09 14.28 -23.60
CA PHE A 372 -13.99 15.53 -24.35
C PHE A 372 -13.87 15.28 -25.87
N ALA A 373 -13.18 14.21 -26.29
CA ALA A 373 -13.17 13.83 -27.70
C ALA A 373 -14.57 13.45 -28.23
N SER A 374 -15.42 12.82 -27.40
CA SER A 374 -16.78 12.42 -27.80
C SER A 374 -17.75 13.59 -28.01
N ILE A 375 -17.49 14.72 -27.35
CA ILE A 375 -18.30 15.96 -27.49
C ILE A 375 -17.70 16.98 -28.47
N GLY A 376 -16.59 16.61 -29.16
CA GLY A 376 -15.96 17.44 -30.18
C GLY A 376 -15.10 18.58 -29.63
N MET A 377 -14.66 18.47 -28.37
CA MET A 377 -13.76 19.41 -27.71
C MET A 377 -12.35 18.88 -27.64
#